data_6bb85f3b1a15d1003b83af71ce7a4057
#
_entry.id   6bb85f3b1a15d1003b83af71ce7a4057
#
_cell.length_a   1.000
_cell.length_b   1.000
_cell.length_c   1.000
_cell.angle_alpha   90.00
_cell.angle_beta   90.00
_cell.angle_gamma   90.00
#
_symmetry.space_group_name_H-M   'P 1'
#
loop_
_entity.id
_entity.type
_entity.pdbx_description
1 polymer ?
#
loop_
_entity_poly.entity_id
_entity_poly.type
_entity_poly.pdbx_seq_one_letter_code
_entity_poly.pdbx_strand_id
1 'polypeptide(L)'
;MKQWILMALPLALGGCLFAAAGAGAGGGIYFNDRGVGSVVMAPVAKASSATEQTFQEMGIDQKKSSTEQEGQRDKREIDGSTADRDVTVTIQTEGTGSRIQVVARKSAVTWDKDFARTILQRIVALSS
;
A
#
# COMPACT_ATOMS: atom_id res chain seq x y z
N MET A 1 -9.93 19.01 -41.22
CA MET A 1 -8.77 19.60 -40.59
C MET A 1 -8.95 19.86 -39.12
N LYS A 2 -10.02 20.47 -38.74
CA LYS A 2 -10.30 20.78 -37.34
C LYS A 2 -10.57 19.55 -36.49
N GLN A 3 -10.98 18.48 -37.09
CA GLN A 3 -11.30 17.24 -36.40
C GLN A 3 -10.08 16.53 -35.85
N TRP A 4 -8.93 16.81 -36.38
CA TRP A 4 -7.70 16.15 -35.96
C TRP A 4 -7.27 16.58 -34.56
N ILE A 5 -7.52 17.84 -34.27
CA ILE A 5 -7.18 18.41 -32.98
C ILE A 5 -8.04 17.76 -31.88
N LEU A 6 -9.28 17.46 -32.24
CA LEU A 6 -10.21 16.82 -31.31
C LEU A 6 -9.82 15.38 -30.99
N MET A 7 -9.16 14.71 -31.92
CA MET A 7 -8.76 13.33 -31.71
C MET A 7 -7.57 13.19 -30.79
N ALA A 8 -6.70 14.16 -30.76
CA ALA A 8 -5.53 14.12 -29.91
C ALA A 8 -5.87 14.31 -28.44
N LEU A 9 -6.88 15.09 -28.18
CA LEU A 9 -7.26 15.44 -26.82
C LEU A 9 -7.69 14.25 -25.97
N PRO A 10 -8.54 13.34 -26.45
CA PRO A 10 -8.94 12.19 -25.63
C PRO A 10 -7.80 11.29 -25.23
N LEU A 11 -6.81 11.17 -26.08
CA LEU A 11 -5.64 10.35 -25.77
C LEU A 11 -4.83 10.91 -24.61
N ALA A 12 -4.66 12.23 -24.60
CA ALA A 12 -3.96 12.87 -23.50
C ALA A 12 -4.69 12.71 -22.19
N LEU A 13 -6.00 12.85 -22.23
CA LEU A 13 -6.82 12.67 -21.03
C LEU A 13 -6.79 11.24 -20.53
N GLY A 14 -6.80 10.28 -21.43
CA GLY A 14 -6.71 8.88 -21.05
C GLY A 14 -5.42 8.56 -20.31
N GLY A 15 -4.30 9.10 -20.79
CA GLY A 15 -3.02 8.92 -20.13
C GLY A 15 -2.98 9.55 -18.75
N CYS A 16 -3.52 10.75 -18.61
CA CYS A 16 -3.58 11.42 -17.32
C CYS A 16 -4.47 10.68 -16.32
N LEU A 17 -5.59 10.17 -16.77
CA LEU A 17 -6.49 9.40 -15.91
C LEU A 17 -5.83 8.13 -15.41
N PHE A 18 -5.09 7.46 -16.24
CA PHE A 18 -4.39 6.24 -15.84
C PHE A 18 -3.37 6.53 -14.75
N ALA A 19 -2.57 7.58 -14.93
CA ALA A 19 -1.61 7.98 -13.92
C ALA A 19 -2.29 8.40 -12.62
N ALA A 20 -3.37 9.15 -12.74
CA ALA A 20 -4.12 9.61 -11.57
C ALA A 20 -4.77 8.45 -10.82
N ALA A 21 -5.24 7.43 -11.52
CA ALA A 21 -5.83 6.26 -10.85
C ALA A 21 -4.81 5.53 -10.00
N GLY A 22 -3.59 5.37 -10.48
CA GLY A 22 -2.52 4.76 -9.71
C GLY A 22 -2.13 5.60 -8.51
N ALA A 23 -2.04 6.90 -8.66
CA ALA A 23 -1.70 7.81 -7.58
C ALA A 23 -2.88 8.08 -6.66
N GLY A 24 -4.09 8.16 -7.22
CA GLY A 24 -5.29 8.49 -6.47
C GLY A 24 -5.68 7.44 -5.45
N ALA A 25 -5.32 6.19 -5.69
CA ALA A 25 -5.61 5.12 -4.76
C ALA A 25 -4.83 5.30 -3.45
N GLY A 26 -3.64 5.88 -3.51
CA GLY A 26 -2.81 5.98 -2.33
C GLY A 26 -1.95 7.23 -2.22
N GLY A 27 -2.20 8.26 -3.00
CA GLY A 27 -1.41 9.48 -2.90
C GLY A 27 0.09 9.32 -3.14
N GLY A 28 0.52 8.18 -3.67
CA GLY A 28 1.92 7.89 -3.92
C GLY A 28 2.59 7.14 -2.79
N ILE A 29 3.73 6.60 -3.10
CA ILE A 29 4.53 5.81 -2.16
C ILE A 29 5.73 6.64 -1.73
N TYR A 30 5.97 6.74 -0.45
CA TYR A 30 7.14 7.42 0.10
C TYR A 30 8.05 6.41 0.81
N PHE A 31 9.33 6.75 0.86
CA PHE A 31 10.33 5.91 1.52
C PHE A 31 10.74 6.55 2.84
N ASN A 32 11.00 5.71 3.83
CA ASN A 32 11.59 6.15 5.08
C ASN A 32 12.81 5.29 5.39
N ASP A 33 13.42 5.46 6.57
CA ASP A 33 14.68 4.79 6.89
C ASP A 33 14.57 3.27 6.87
N ARG A 34 13.40 2.72 7.20
CA ARG A 34 13.21 1.29 7.37
C ARG A 34 12.38 0.64 6.29
N GLY A 35 11.51 1.39 5.63
CA GLY A 35 10.59 0.80 4.70
C GLY A 35 9.91 1.82 3.80
N VAL A 36 8.67 1.55 3.49
CA VAL A 36 7.87 2.37 2.59
C VAL A 36 6.50 2.61 3.19
N GLY A 37 5.85 3.67 2.75
CA GLY A 37 4.51 4.00 3.22
C GLY A 37 3.67 4.67 2.17
N SER A 38 2.38 4.67 2.39
CA SER A 38 1.40 5.33 1.55
C SER A 38 0.14 5.64 2.35
N VAL A 39 -0.64 6.58 1.87
CA VAL A 39 -1.96 6.90 2.43
C VAL A 39 -3.01 6.52 1.40
N VAL A 40 -3.99 5.74 1.82
CA VAL A 40 -5.10 5.31 0.96
C VAL A 40 -6.40 5.87 1.51
N MET A 41 -7.40 5.98 0.65
CA MET A 41 -8.72 6.48 1.04
C MET A 41 -9.60 5.41 1.68
N ALA A 42 -9.11 4.19 1.81
CA ALA A 42 -9.85 3.09 2.40
C ALA A 42 -9.74 3.08 3.92
N PRO A 43 -10.77 2.60 4.63
CA PRO A 43 -10.70 2.44 6.08
C PRO A 43 -9.72 1.35 6.47
N VAL A 44 -9.31 1.35 7.74
CA VAL A 44 -8.34 0.39 8.26
C VAL A 44 -8.78 -1.05 8.02
N ALA A 45 -10.06 -1.36 8.17
CA ALA A 45 -10.57 -2.71 7.95
C ALA A 45 -10.33 -3.18 6.51
N LYS A 46 -10.57 -2.32 5.54
CA LYS A 46 -10.36 -2.67 4.14
C LYS A 46 -8.87 -2.82 3.80
N ALA A 47 -8.06 -1.90 4.30
CA ALA A 47 -6.61 -1.98 4.12
C ALA A 47 -6.03 -3.22 4.78
N SER A 48 -6.58 -3.64 5.91
CA SER A 48 -6.17 -4.87 6.59
C SER A 48 -6.51 -6.11 5.76
N SER A 49 -7.71 -6.17 5.20
CA SER A 49 -8.11 -7.27 4.32
C SER A 49 -7.23 -7.31 3.07
N ALA A 50 -6.91 -6.16 2.51
CA ALA A 50 -6.00 -6.06 1.36
C ALA A 50 -4.60 -6.58 1.72
N THR A 51 -4.14 -6.31 2.93
CA THR A 51 -2.85 -6.80 3.41
C THR A 51 -2.85 -8.32 3.52
N GLU A 52 -3.89 -8.88 4.13
CA GLU A 52 -4.01 -10.33 4.27
C GLU A 52 -4.07 -11.03 2.91
N GLN A 53 -4.82 -10.46 1.98
CA GLN A 53 -4.88 -10.99 0.64
C GLN A 53 -3.53 -10.91 -0.07
N THR A 54 -2.82 -9.80 0.09
CA THR A 54 -1.48 -9.62 -0.48
C THR A 54 -0.53 -10.69 0.06
N PHE A 55 -0.58 -10.96 1.36
CA PHE A 55 0.25 -11.99 1.97
C PHE A 55 -0.03 -13.36 1.35
N GLN A 56 -1.30 -13.70 1.16
CA GLN A 56 -1.67 -14.97 0.51
C GLN A 56 -1.15 -15.04 -0.92
N GLU A 57 -1.30 -13.98 -1.69
CA GLU A 57 -0.88 -13.96 -3.10
C GLU A 57 0.63 -14.03 -3.24
N MET A 58 1.36 -13.47 -2.31
CA MET A 58 2.83 -13.41 -2.37
C MET A 58 3.52 -14.52 -1.59
N GLY A 59 2.76 -15.43 -0.99
CA GLY A 59 3.33 -16.53 -0.22
C GLY A 59 3.98 -16.08 1.09
N ILE A 60 3.47 -15.02 1.69
CA ILE A 60 3.93 -14.54 2.98
C ILE A 60 3.07 -15.18 4.06
N ASP A 61 3.68 -15.93 4.97
CA ASP A 61 2.96 -16.57 6.07
C ASP A 61 2.63 -15.53 7.13
N GLN A 62 1.35 -15.34 7.39
CA GLN A 62 0.92 -14.43 8.44
C GLN A 62 1.20 -15.05 9.80
N LYS A 63 1.96 -14.35 10.64
CA LYS A 63 2.38 -14.83 11.95
C LYS A 63 1.56 -14.23 13.08
N LYS A 64 1.25 -12.94 12.98
CA LYS A 64 0.62 -12.23 14.08
C LYS A 64 -0.20 -11.08 13.52
N SER A 65 -1.31 -10.79 14.19
CA SER A 65 -2.12 -9.62 13.89
C SER A 65 -2.59 -9.03 15.19
N SER A 66 -2.41 -7.74 15.39
CA SER A 66 -2.86 -7.05 16.58
C SER A 66 -3.61 -5.78 16.18
N THR A 67 -4.59 -5.39 17.00
CA THR A 67 -5.39 -4.19 16.79
C THR A 67 -5.36 -3.35 18.05
N GLU A 68 -5.09 -2.06 17.88
CA GLU A 68 -5.16 -1.09 18.96
C GLU A 68 -6.17 -0.01 18.58
N GLN A 69 -6.96 0.42 19.55
CA GLN A 69 -7.91 1.52 19.35
C GLN A 69 -7.61 2.61 20.35
N GLU A 70 -7.46 3.85 19.87
CA GLU A 70 -7.34 5.04 20.70
C GLU A 70 -8.38 6.05 20.24
N GLY A 71 -9.49 6.16 20.97
CA GLY A 71 -10.58 7.04 20.60
C GLY A 71 -11.16 6.63 19.26
N GLN A 72 -11.08 7.52 18.27
CA GLN A 72 -11.55 7.25 16.90
C GLN A 72 -10.46 6.74 15.97
N ARG A 73 -9.27 6.50 16.51
CA ARG A 73 -8.15 6.01 15.71
C ARG A 73 -7.96 4.51 15.92
N ASP A 74 -7.84 3.83 14.81
CA ASP A 74 -7.53 2.42 14.80
C ASP A 74 -6.09 2.25 14.29
N LYS A 75 -5.39 1.32 14.91
CA LYS A 75 -4.07 0.91 14.45
C LYS A 75 -4.04 -0.61 14.38
N ARG A 76 -3.63 -1.13 13.26
CA ARG A 76 -3.48 -2.57 13.08
C ARG A 76 -2.07 -2.89 12.61
N GLU A 77 -1.49 -3.92 13.21
CA GLU A 77 -0.18 -4.40 12.82
C GLU A 77 -0.30 -5.86 12.41
N ILE A 78 0.20 -6.19 11.23
CA ILE A 78 0.15 -7.54 10.69
C ILE A 78 1.58 -7.96 10.37
N ASP A 79 2.04 -9.00 11.04
CA ASP A 79 3.37 -9.56 10.85
C ASP A 79 3.30 -10.83 10.03
N GLY A 80 4.26 -10.98 9.14
CA GLY A 80 4.38 -12.17 8.32
C GLY A 80 5.83 -12.47 8.03
N SER A 81 6.08 -13.62 7.44
CA SER A 81 7.42 -14.01 7.05
C SER A 81 7.41 -14.89 5.81
N THR A 82 8.51 -14.80 5.07
CA THR A 82 8.86 -15.78 4.04
C THR A 82 10.07 -16.57 4.56
N ALA A 83 10.63 -17.42 3.71
CA ALA A 83 11.80 -18.22 4.10
C ALA A 83 12.98 -17.35 4.54
N ASP A 84 13.12 -16.15 3.96
CA ASP A 84 14.29 -15.29 4.18
C ASP A 84 13.95 -13.83 4.46
N ARG A 85 12.68 -13.50 4.72
CA ARG A 85 12.24 -12.12 5.00
C ARG A 85 11.22 -12.08 6.11
N ASP A 86 11.33 -11.08 6.95
CA ASP A 86 10.29 -10.72 7.93
C ASP A 86 9.59 -9.47 7.43
N VAL A 87 8.26 -9.48 7.50
CA VAL A 87 7.44 -8.37 7.00
C VAL A 87 6.54 -7.88 8.11
N THR A 88 6.50 -6.58 8.31
CA THR A 88 5.55 -5.92 9.22
C THR A 88 4.78 -4.87 8.44
N VAL A 89 3.45 -4.96 8.49
CA VAL A 89 2.57 -3.96 7.90
C VAL A 89 1.83 -3.27 9.02
N THR A 90 1.95 -1.95 9.10
CA THR A 90 1.25 -1.14 10.08
C THR A 90 0.23 -0.27 9.35
N ILE A 91 -1.02 -0.32 9.80
CA ILE A 91 -2.13 0.41 9.20
C ILE A 91 -2.75 1.28 10.29
N GLN A 92 -2.83 2.58 10.05
CA GLN A 92 -3.38 3.53 11.02
C GLN A 92 -4.41 4.41 10.36
N THR A 93 -5.41 4.82 11.13
CA THR A 93 -6.37 5.82 10.67
C THR A 93 -5.66 7.13 10.36
N GLU A 94 -5.92 7.67 9.18
CA GLU A 94 -5.39 8.95 8.73
C GLU A 94 -6.51 9.75 8.10
N GLY A 95 -7.09 10.70 8.85
CA GLY A 95 -8.25 11.41 8.36
C GLY A 95 -9.41 10.47 8.06
N THR A 96 -9.88 10.46 6.83
CA THR A 96 -10.96 9.55 6.38
C THR A 96 -10.41 8.26 5.77
N GLY A 97 -9.10 8.14 5.64
CA GLY A 97 -8.45 6.98 5.06
C GLY A 97 -7.51 6.30 6.04
N SER A 98 -6.48 5.69 5.49
CA SER A 98 -5.50 4.94 6.27
C SER A 98 -4.10 5.20 5.79
N ARG A 99 -3.16 5.26 6.72
CA ARG A 99 -1.74 5.25 6.43
C ARG A 99 -1.23 3.82 6.55
N ILE A 100 -0.58 3.35 5.51
CA ILE A 100 -0.03 2.01 5.46
C ILE A 100 1.48 2.11 5.40
N GLN A 101 2.17 1.40 6.29
CA GLN A 101 3.62 1.33 6.28
C GLN A 101 4.03 -0.14 6.20
N VAL A 102 5.00 -0.43 5.34
CA VAL A 102 5.53 -1.78 5.15
C VAL A 102 7.01 -1.76 5.42
N VAL A 103 7.44 -2.66 6.28
CA VAL A 103 8.86 -2.88 6.57
C VAL A 103 9.17 -4.34 6.27
N ALA A 104 10.16 -4.58 5.44
CA ALA A 104 10.65 -5.92 5.16
C ALA A 104 12.12 -6.00 5.52
N ARG A 105 12.51 -7.05 6.23
CA ARG A 105 13.88 -7.22 6.71
C ARG A 105 14.45 -8.54 6.25
N LYS A 106 15.70 -8.51 5.81
CA LYS A 106 16.50 -9.71 5.53
C LYS A 106 17.17 -10.24 6.79
N SER A 107 17.51 -9.33 7.70
CA SER A 107 18.17 -9.64 8.97
C SER A 107 17.81 -8.54 9.98
N ALA A 108 18.33 -8.66 11.18
CA ALA A 108 18.09 -7.67 12.23
C ALA A 108 18.52 -6.25 11.84
N VAL A 109 19.50 -6.12 10.92
CA VAL A 109 20.07 -4.82 10.55
C VAL A 109 19.94 -4.47 9.07
N THR A 110 19.32 -5.34 8.27
CA THR A 110 19.21 -5.14 6.82
C THR A 110 17.75 -5.10 6.39
N TRP A 111 17.35 -3.97 5.81
CA TRP A 111 16.00 -3.78 5.30
C TRP A 111 15.95 -4.00 3.80
N ASP A 112 14.85 -4.57 3.32
CA ASP A 112 14.59 -4.78 1.91
C ASP A 112 13.46 -3.85 1.47
N LYS A 113 13.81 -2.63 1.09
CA LYS A 113 12.82 -1.62 0.70
C LYS A 113 12.15 -1.95 -0.62
N ASP A 114 12.84 -2.65 -1.51
CA ASP A 114 12.25 -3.05 -2.79
C ASP A 114 11.15 -4.07 -2.59
N PHE A 115 11.38 -5.05 -1.74
CA PHE A 115 10.35 -6.03 -1.39
C PHE A 115 9.18 -5.36 -0.68
N ALA A 116 9.48 -4.48 0.27
CA ALA A 116 8.45 -3.71 0.98
C ALA A 116 7.61 -2.89 0.01
N ARG A 117 8.24 -2.26 -0.99
CA ARG A 117 7.52 -1.49 -2.00
C ARG A 117 6.60 -2.36 -2.83
N THR A 118 7.05 -3.52 -3.24
CA THR A 118 6.23 -4.46 -4.00
C THR A 118 4.99 -4.88 -3.21
N ILE A 119 5.17 -5.17 -1.93
CA ILE A 119 4.05 -5.51 -1.04
C ILE A 119 3.08 -4.34 -0.94
N LEU A 120 3.60 -3.14 -0.67
CA LEU A 120 2.77 -1.96 -0.50
C LEU A 120 1.99 -1.62 -1.77
N GLN A 121 2.61 -1.72 -2.94
CA GLN A 121 1.93 -1.48 -4.20
C GLN A 121 0.71 -2.38 -4.36
N ARG A 122 0.84 -3.64 -3.97
CA ARG A 122 -0.27 -4.59 -4.06
C ARG A 122 -1.36 -4.26 -3.06
N ILE A 123 -0.98 -3.91 -1.82
CA ILE A 123 -1.95 -3.52 -0.79
C ILE A 123 -2.74 -2.30 -1.25
N VAL A 124 -2.06 -1.29 -1.79
CA VAL A 124 -2.70 -0.08 -2.28
C VAL A 124 -3.69 -0.41 -3.40
N ALA A 125 -3.28 -1.25 -4.34
CA ALA A 125 -4.15 -1.65 -5.44
C ALA A 125 -5.41 -2.36 -4.95
N LEU A 126 -5.28 -3.22 -3.95
CA LEU A 126 -6.41 -3.97 -3.39
C LEU A 126 -7.26 -3.13 -2.43
N SER A 127 -6.74 -2.00 -1.97
CA SER A 127 -7.45 -1.09 -1.08
C SER A 127 -8.30 -0.06 -1.81
N SER A 128 -8.24 -0.04 -3.11
CA SER A 128 -9.00 0.92 -3.93
C SER A 128 -10.48 0.59 -4.00
#